data_c6722668be5d994aa80509b6b85fafb7
#
_entry.id   c6722668be5d994aa80509b6b85fafb7
#
_cell.length_a   1.000
_cell.length_b   1.000
_cell.length_c   1.000
_cell.angle_alpha   90.00
_cell.angle_beta   90.00
_cell.angle_gamma   90.00
#
_symmetry.space_group_name_H-M   'P 1'
#
loop_
_entity.id
_entity.type
_entity.pdbx_description
1 polymer ?
#
loop_
_entity_poly.entity_id
_entity_poly.type
_entity_poly.pdbx_seq_one_letter_code
_entity_poly.pdbx_strand_id
1 'polypeptide(L)'
;MPVVVATRMKIGRLRDVPRFVWASLVIAVQARRSQGFLGGRLRVSADGAFWTVTVWTGGQTMTRFRDSGVHATVIPLAETWASEAVFGVWNSAYARVPSWSRAAQHIAEHPNFTKILERPTEAHRQRKPPTSPRLGLSAPIVRSRRSRSSSERRVRR
;
A
#
# COMPACT_ATOMS: atom_id res chain seq x y z
N MET A 1 -8.02 13.26 -11.02
CA MET A 1 -6.74 12.72 -11.47
C MET A 1 -6.38 11.53 -10.59
N PRO A 2 -5.96 10.38 -11.14
CA PRO A 2 -5.56 9.23 -10.34
C PRO A 2 -4.42 9.55 -9.38
N VAL A 3 -4.49 8.97 -8.17
CA VAL A 3 -3.47 9.09 -7.13
C VAL A 3 -2.81 7.74 -6.92
N VAL A 4 -1.50 7.74 -6.89
CA VAL A 4 -0.68 6.57 -6.56
C VAL A 4 -0.11 6.74 -5.16
N VAL A 5 -0.16 5.67 -4.38
CA VAL A 5 0.51 5.56 -3.07
C VAL A 5 1.45 4.39 -3.12
N ALA A 6 2.70 4.62 -2.82
CA ALA A 6 3.70 3.58 -2.63
C ALA A 6 4.20 3.61 -1.18
N THR A 7 4.30 2.46 -0.56
CA THR A 7 4.83 2.33 0.81
C THR A 7 5.93 1.27 0.84
N ARG A 8 6.90 1.49 1.69
CA ARG A 8 7.91 0.50 2.07
C ARG A 8 7.99 0.42 3.59
N MET A 9 7.86 -0.78 4.11
CA MET A 9 7.95 -1.04 5.54
C MET A 9 8.90 -2.19 5.82
N LYS A 10 9.68 -2.08 6.88
CA LYS A 10 10.49 -3.17 7.42
C LYS A 10 10.04 -3.47 8.82
N ILE A 11 9.81 -4.74 9.12
CA ILE A 11 9.33 -5.19 10.43
C ILE A 11 10.53 -5.41 11.34
N GLY A 12 10.47 -4.83 12.53
CA GLY A 12 11.60 -4.83 13.46
C GLY A 12 11.85 -6.16 14.17
N ARG A 13 10.80 -6.97 14.36
CA ARG A 13 10.88 -8.26 15.06
C ARG A 13 10.25 -9.37 14.23
N LEU A 14 10.94 -10.48 14.05
CA LEU A 14 10.44 -11.63 13.30
C LEU A 14 9.09 -12.16 13.81
N ARG A 15 8.86 -12.12 15.13
CA ARG A 15 7.58 -12.54 15.74
C ARG A 15 6.38 -11.71 15.30
N ASP A 16 6.59 -10.46 14.86
CA ASP A 16 5.53 -9.56 14.43
C ASP A 16 5.21 -9.72 12.94
N VAL A 17 6.08 -10.38 12.16
CA VAL A 17 5.90 -10.61 10.72
C VAL A 17 4.59 -11.34 10.40
N PRO A 18 4.20 -12.43 11.06
CA PRO A 18 2.94 -13.12 10.75
C PRO A 18 1.72 -12.22 10.95
N ARG A 19 1.70 -11.41 12.02
CA ARG A 19 0.61 -10.45 12.31
C ARG A 19 0.56 -9.37 11.25
N PHE A 20 1.71 -8.83 10.86
CA PHE A 20 1.81 -7.81 9.83
C PHE A 20 1.34 -8.34 8.46
N VAL A 21 1.77 -9.55 8.08
CA VAL A 21 1.36 -10.19 6.82
C VAL A 21 -0.16 -10.40 6.81
N TRP A 22 -0.72 -10.95 7.89
CA TRP A 22 -2.18 -11.12 8.02
C TRP A 22 -2.93 -9.79 7.88
N ALA A 23 -2.52 -8.77 8.63
CA ALA A 23 -3.11 -7.43 8.55
C ALA A 23 -3.02 -6.85 7.13
N SER A 24 -1.88 -7.02 6.45
CA SER A 24 -1.68 -6.56 5.08
C SER A 24 -2.61 -7.26 4.09
N LEU A 25 -2.88 -8.56 4.26
CA LEU A 25 -3.85 -9.29 3.43
C LEU A 25 -5.28 -8.80 3.65
N VAL A 26 -5.68 -8.58 4.89
CA VAL A 26 -7.02 -8.05 5.21
C VAL A 26 -7.19 -6.63 4.67
N ILE A 27 -6.17 -5.78 4.79
CA ILE A 27 -6.14 -4.44 4.18
C ILE A 27 -6.23 -4.51 2.66
N ALA A 28 -5.56 -5.46 2.01
CA ALA A 28 -5.65 -5.67 0.56
C ALA A 28 -7.08 -6.06 0.13
N VAL A 29 -7.77 -6.89 0.94
CA VAL A 29 -9.19 -7.22 0.71
C VAL A 29 -10.08 -5.99 0.87
N GLN A 30 -9.85 -5.16 1.91
CA GLN A 30 -10.56 -3.89 2.09
C GLN A 30 -10.34 -2.97 0.87
N ALA A 31 -9.09 -2.79 0.43
CA ALA A 31 -8.76 -1.95 -0.72
C ALA A 31 -9.50 -2.39 -1.99
N ARG A 32 -9.51 -3.70 -2.30
CA ARG A 32 -10.22 -4.27 -3.46
C ARG A 32 -11.70 -3.95 -3.51
N ARG A 33 -12.32 -3.80 -2.33
CA ARG A 33 -13.75 -3.51 -2.15
C ARG A 33 -14.04 -2.02 -2.03
N SER A 34 -13.02 -1.20 -1.82
CA SER A 34 -13.16 0.24 -1.61
C SER A 34 -13.52 0.97 -2.90
N GLN A 35 -14.38 1.98 -2.78
CA GLN A 35 -14.73 2.84 -3.89
C GLN A 35 -13.49 3.60 -4.36
N GLY A 36 -13.31 3.65 -5.68
CA GLY A 36 -12.20 4.38 -6.30
C GLY A 36 -10.87 3.62 -6.33
N PHE A 37 -10.79 2.38 -5.81
CA PHE A 37 -9.63 1.55 -5.98
C PHE A 37 -9.50 1.09 -7.44
N LEU A 38 -8.36 1.36 -8.07
CA LEU A 38 -8.08 1.02 -9.47
C LEU A 38 -7.18 -0.22 -9.61
N GLY A 39 -6.33 -0.47 -8.63
CA GLY A 39 -5.44 -1.63 -8.60
C GLY A 39 -4.27 -1.42 -7.65
N GLY A 40 -3.49 -2.48 -7.46
CA GLY A 40 -2.30 -2.43 -6.61
C GLY A 40 -1.43 -3.67 -6.73
N ARG A 41 -0.31 -3.64 -6.05
CA ARG A 41 0.65 -4.76 -5.94
C ARG A 41 1.27 -4.78 -4.56
N LEU A 42 1.56 -5.98 -4.09
CA LEU A 42 2.36 -6.25 -2.89
C LEU A 42 3.68 -6.89 -3.32
N ARG A 43 4.74 -6.62 -2.59
CA ARG A 43 6.05 -7.26 -2.78
C ARG A 43 6.78 -7.40 -1.47
N VAL A 44 7.47 -8.52 -1.31
CA VAL A 44 8.50 -8.70 -0.28
C VAL A 44 9.84 -8.71 -1.01
N SER A 45 10.72 -7.78 -0.70
CA SER A 45 12.05 -7.70 -1.28
C SER A 45 13.06 -8.58 -0.54
N ALA A 46 14.20 -8.85 -1.17
CA ALA A 46 15.23 -9.75 -0.64
C ALA A 46 15.80 -9.28 0.72
N ASP A 47 15.75 -7.98 1.02
CA ASP A 47 16.13 -7.39 2.31
C ASP A 47 15.06 -7.52 3.40
N GLY A 48 13.96 -8.26 3.11
CA GLY A 48 12.84 -8.46 4.02
C GLY A 48 11.90 -7.28 4.14
N ALA A 49 12.00 -6.25 3.28
CA ALA A 49 11.07 -5.14 3.29
C ALA A 49 9.79 -5.45 2.50
N PHE A 50 8.66 -4.98 3.04
CA PHE A 50 7.35 -5.09 2.43
C PHE A 50 7.04 -3.82 1.66
N TRP A 51 6.71 -3.98 0.38
CA TRP A 51 6.36 -2.91 -0.52
C TRP A 51 4.90 -3.02 -0.94
N THR A 52 4.22 -1.89 -0.97
CA THR A 52 2.85 -1.80 -1.49
C THR A 52 2.77 -0.66 -2.46
N VAL A 53 2.07 -0.86 -3.58
CA VAL A 53 1.68 0.20 -4.50
C VAL A 53 0.18 0.07 -4.73
N THR A 54 -0.55 1.17 -4.56
CA THR A 54 -1.99 1.26 -4.81
C THR A 54 -2.31 2.47 -5.67
N VAL A 55 -3.34 2.34 -6.51
CA VAL A 55 -3.82 3.40 -7.40
C VAL A 55 -5.31 3.65 -7.14
N TRP A 56 -5.67 4.90 -7.04
CA TRP A 56 -6.99 5.38 -6.68
C TRP A 56 -7.50 6.39 -7.70
N THR A 57 -8.82 6.53 -7.83
CA THR A 57 -9.44 7.52 -8.74
C THR A 57 -9.13 8.96 -8.32
N GLY A 58 -8.76 9.19 -7.07
CA GLY A 58 -8.40 10.51 -6.54
C GLY A 58 -8.04 10.49 -5.06
N GLY A 59 -7.54 11.61 -4.56
CA GLY A 59 -7.09 11.74 -3.17
C GLY A 59 -8.18 11.49 -2.14
N GLN A 60 -9.42 11.93 -2.39
CA GLN A 60 -10.53 11.70 -1.46
C GLN A 60 -10.85 10.22 -1.25
N THR A 61 -10.84 9.43 -2.32
CA THR A 61 -11.10 7.98 -2.23
C THR A 61 -9.98 7.25 -1.50
N MET A 62 -8.75 7.65 -1.74
CA MET A 62 -7.57 7.15 -1.02
C MET A 62 -7.63 7.50 0.48
N THR A 63 -7.91 8.76 0.81
CA THR A 63 -8.01 9.21 2.21
C THR A 63 -9.15 8.49 2.93
N ARG A 64 -10.31 8.34 2.31
CA ARG A 64 -11.44 7.58 2.89
C ARG A 64 -11.07 6.13 3.18
N PHE A 65 -10.35 5.48 2.28
CA PHE A 65 -9.83 4.13 2.53
C PHE A 65 -8.84 4.10 3.70
N ARG A 66 -7.86 5.01 3.70
CA ARG A 66 -6.83 5.09 4.75
C ARG A 66 -7.45 5.25 6.13
N ASP A 67 -8.44 6.12 6.24
CA ASP A 67 -9.03 6.56 7.51
C ASP A 67 -10.25 5.73 7.93
N SER A 68 -10.47 4.57 7.30
CA SER A 68 -11.60 3.70 7.61
C SER A 68 -11.22 2.23 7.73
N GLY A 69 -12.11 1.48 8.42
CA GLY A 69 -12.04 0.03 8.54
C GLY A 69 -10.75 -0.48 9.14
N VAL A 70 -10.29 -1.62 8.63
CA VAL A 70 -9.10 -2.31 9.14
C VAL A 70 -7.83 -1.49 8.94
N HIS A 71 -7.73 -0.73 7.83
CA HIS A 71 -6.55 0.11 7.58
C HIS A 71 -6.34 1.13 8.71
N ALA A 72 -7.38 1.87 9.10
CA ALA A 72 -7.31 2.84 10.20
C ALA A 72 -6.94 2.19 11.54
N THR A 73 -7.43 0.98 11.80
CA THR A 73 -7.12 0.23 13.02
C THR A 73 -5.67 -0.28 13.05
N VAL A 74 -5.11 -0.63 11.89
CA VAL A 74 -3.77 -1.21 11.80
C VAL A 74 -2.65 -0.15 11.79
N ILE A 75 -2.93 1.09 11.38
CA ILE A 75 -1.91 2.15 11.33
C ILE A 75 -1.14 2.29 12.66
N PRO A 76 -1.78 2.45 13.83
CA PRO A 76 -1.08 2.56 15.11
C PRO A 76 -0.28 1.30 15.46
N LEU A 77 -0.79 0.12 15.11
CA LEU A 77 -0.09 -1.15 15.35
C LEU A 77 1.15 -1.28 14.44
N ALA A 78 1.06 -0.83 13.20
CA ALA A 78 2.18 -0.83 12.28
C ALA A 78 3.34 0.03 12.80
N GLU A 79 3.06 1.11 13.52
CA GLU A 79 4.06 1.97 14.17
C GLU A 79 4.85 1.23 15.26
N THR A 80 4.24 0.26 15.93
CA THR A 80 4.91 -0.59 16.94
C THR A 80 5.70 -1.74 16.31
N TRP A 81 5.25 -2.25 15.15
CA TRP A 81 5.88 -3.39 14.48
C TRP A 81 7.02 -3.00 13.55
N ALA A 82 6.90 -1.83 12.91
CA ALA A 82 7.86 -1.39 11.93
C ALA A 82 9.11 -0.80 12.56
N SER A 83 10.26 -1.11 11.94
CA SER A 83 11.53 -0.43 12.20
C SER A 83 11.89 0.57 11.11
N GLU A 84 11.25 0.45 9.95
CA GLU A 84 11.31 1.43 8.86
C GLU A 84 9.92 1.56 8.22
N ALA A 85 9.49 2.78 7.97
CA ALA A 85 8.24 3.07 7.26
C ALA A 85 8.39 4.37 6.47
N VAL A 86 8.36 4.25 5.15
CA VAL A 86 8.46 5.37 4.22
C VAL A 86 7.40 5.22 3.13
N PHE A 87 6.83 6.32 2.70
CA PHE A 87 5.82 6.33 1.66
C PHE A 87 5.99 7.52 0.70
N GLY A 88 5.48 7.36 -0.51
CA GLY A 88 5.33 8.39 -1.50
C GLY A 88 3.89 8.45 -2.00
N VAL A 89 3.39 9.67 -2.25
CA VAL A 89 2.06 9.92 -2.80
C VAL A 89 2.21 10.90 -3.96
N TRP A 90 1.62 10.56 -5.12
CA TRP A 90 1.67 11.45 -6.28
C TRP A 90 0.46 11.30 -7.19
N ASN A 91 0.20 12.34 -7.96
CA ASN A 91 -0.78 12.30 -9.04
C ASN A 91 -0.19 11.61 -10.27
N SER A 92 -0.99 10.79 -10.94
CA SER A 92 -0.59 10.08 -12.15
C SER A 92 -1.51 10.42 -13.31
N ALA A 93 -0.95 10.61 -14.48
CA ALA A 93 -1.73 10.75 -15.71
C ALA A 93 -2.45 9.46 -16.10
N TYR A 94 -2.06 8.32 -15.54
CA TYR A 94 -2.56 7.00 -15.92
C TYR A 94 -3.19 6.27 -14.74
N ALA A 95 -4.33 5.63 -14.99
CA ALA A 95 -5.07 4.81 -14.02
C ALA A 95 -4.51 3.37 -13.91
N ARG A 96 -3.21 3.19 -14.07
CA ARG A 96 -2.54 1.87 -14.01
C ARG A 96 -1.48 1.83 -12.91
N VAL A 97 -1.27 0.65 -12.38
CA VAL A 97 -0.26 0.42 -11.34
C VAL A 97 1.14 0.57 -11.95
N PRO A 98 1.99 1.48 -11.42
CA PRO A 98 3.34 1.70 -11.93
C PRO A 98 4.25 0.49 -11.67
N SER A 99 5.40 0.44 -12.36
CA SER A 99 6.44 -0.55 -12.08
C SER A 99 7.05 -0.33 -10.68
N TRP A 100 7.68 -1.37 -10.14
CA TRP A 100 8.38 -1.27 -8.87
C TRP A 100 9.55 -0.27 -8.91
N SER A 101 10.26 -0.20 -10.03
CA SER A 101 11.34 0.79 -10.24
C SER A 101 10.81 2.21 -10.16
N ARG A 102 9.66 2.50 -10.79
CA ARG A 102 9.05 3.83 -10.74
C ARG A 102 8.58 4.19 -9.33
N ALA A 103 7.97 3.24 -8.62
CA ALA A 103 7.53 3.45 -7.24
C ALA A 103 8.71 3.71 -6.30
N ALA A 104 9.77 2.93 -6.42
CA ALA A 104 10.98 3.09 -5.62
C ALA A 104 11.71 4.41 -5.94
N GLN A 105 11.80 4.79 -7.20
CA GLN A 105 12.36 6.07 -7.62
C GLN A 105 11.60 7.22 -6.98
N HIS A 106 10.27 7.21 -7.03
CA HIS A 106 9.46 8.28 -6.44
C HIS A 106 9.67 8.38 -4.92
N ILE A 107 9.68 7.24 -4.20
CA ILE A 107 9.98 7.23 -2.76
C ILE A 107 11.39 7.77 -2.48
N ALA A 108 12.38 7.46 -3.32
CA ALA A 108 13.74 7.95 -3.13
C ALA A 108 13.88 9.47 -3.36
N GLU A 109 13.15 9.99 -4.34
CA GLU A 109 13.17 11.42 -4.68
C GLU A 109 12.30 12.27 -3.72
N HIS A 110 11.18 11.71 -3.24
CA HIS A 110 10.17 12.40 -2.41
C HIS A 110 9.74 11.55 -1.21
N PRO A 111 10.66 11.22 -0.29
CA PRO A 111 10.34 10.33 0.83
C PRO A 111 9.53 11.03 1.91
N ASN A 112 8.43 10.40 2.33
CA ASN A 112 7.71 10.75 3.54
C ASN A 112 7.99 9.66 4.59
N PHE A 113 8.80 9.98 5.58
CA PHE A 113 9.09 9.08 6.69
C PHE A 113 8.04 9.19 7.79
N THR A 114 7.52 8.04 8.23
CA THR A 114 6.68 7.99 9.43
C THR A 114 7.47 8.45 10.64
N LYS A 115 6.96 9.46 11.35
CA LYS A 115 7.67 10.08 12.47
C LYS A 115 7.60 9.29 13.77
N ILE A 116 6.57 8.44 13.90
CA ILE A 116 6.23 7.76 15.15
C ILE A 116 6.48 6.27 14.97
N LEU A 117 7.74 5.83 15.07
CA LEU A 117 8.09 4.42 15.20
C LEU A 117 8.68 4.18 16.59
N GLU A 118 8.25 3.12 17.28
CA GLU A 118 8.81 2.80 18.59
C GLU A 118 10.30 2.43 18.52
N ARG A 119 10.72 1.80 17.43
CA ARG A 119 12.08 1.23 17.28
C ARG A 119 12.63 1.46 15.87
N PRO A 120 12.83 2.72 15.47
CA PRO A 120 13.37 3.01 14.16
C PRO A 120 14.83 2.54 14.03
N THR A 121 15.19 2.06 12.82
CA THR A 121 16.59 1.81 12.47
C THR A 121 17.36 3.14 12.39
N GLU A 122 18.68 3.08 12.43
CA GLU A 122 19.52 4.26 12.25
C GLU A 122 19.32 4.89 10.87
N ALA A 123 19.16 4.06 9.82
CA ALA A 123 18.84 4.56 8.48
C ALA A 123 17.52 5.33 8.45
N HIS A 124 16.50 4.87 9.19
CA HIS A 124 15.22 5.56 9.30
C HIS A 124 15.35 6.89 10.06
N ARG A 125 16.08 6.92 11.18
CA ARG A 125 16.36 8.15 11.96
C ARG A 125 17.07 9.19 11.11
N GLN A 126 18.05 8.77 10.31
CA GLN A 126 18.80 9.61 9.39
C GLN A 126 18.06 9.94 8.09
N ARG A 127 16.79 9.45 7.93
CA ARG A 127 15.95 9.63 6.75
C ARG A 127 16.65 9.25 5.44
N LYS A 128 17.43 8.17 5.48
CA LYS A 128 18.08 7.63 4.29
C LYS A 128 17.04 7.01 3.36
N PRO A 129 16.93 7.45 2.09
CA PRO A 129 15.99 6.86 1.14
C PRO A 129 16.28 5.37 0.95
N PRO A 130 15.24 4.52 0.83
CA PRO A 130 15.45 3.11 0.57
C PRO A 130 15.98 2.86 -0.84
N THR A 131 16.79 1.82 -0.97
CA THR A 131 17.24 1.35 -2.29
C THR A 131 16.09 0.64 -3.03
N SER A 132 16.15 0.63 -4.38
CA SER A 132 15.16 -0.03 -5.21
C SER A 132 15.07 -1.55 -4.90
N PRO A 133 13.86 -2.14 -4.86
CA PRO A 133 13.71 -3.57 -4.64
C PRO A 133 14.13 -4.34 -5.91
N ARG A 134 15.36 -4.82 -5.94
CA ARG A 134 15.91 -5.54 -7.10
C ARG A 134 15.35 -6.95 -7.28
N LEU A 135 15.09 -7.66 -6.17
CA LEU A 135 14.59 -9.03 -6.13
C LEU A 135 13.44 -9.16 -5.13
N GLY A 136 12.56 -10.15 -5.32
CA GLY A 136 11.51 -10.45 -4.35
C GLY A 136 10.24 -11.03 -4.96
N LEU A 137 9.37 -11.55 -4.09
CA LEU A 137 8.06 -12.09 -4.46
C LEU A 137 7.04 -10.95 -4.60
N SER A 138 6.25 -10.97 -5.67
CA SER A 138 5.23 -9.95 -5.95
C SER A 138 3.89 -10.58 -6.25
N ALA A 139 2.81 -9.98 -5.73
CA ALA A 139 1.44 -10.38 -5.96
C ALA A 139 0.56 -9.17 -6.35
N PRO A 140 -0.36 -9.32 -7.32
CA PRO A 140 -1.28 -8.26 -7.69
C PRO A 140 -2.43 -8.15 -6.67
N ILE A 141 -2.92 -6.92 -6.46
CA ILE A 141 -4.19 -6.64 -5.79
C ILE A 141 -5.17 -6.24 -6.89
N VAL A 142 -6.05 -7.16 -7.28
CA VAL A 142 -7.01 -6.94 -8.36
C VAL A 142 -8.32 -6.42 -7.80
N ARG A 143 -8.92 -5.42 -8.45
CA ARG A 143 -10.23 -4.87 -8.09
C ARG A 143 -11.27 -5.99 -8.11
N SER A 144 -12.12 -6.06 -7.06
CA SER A 144 -13.27 -6.95 -7.07
C SER A 144 -14.24 -6.50 -8.17
N ARG A 145 -14.61 -7.42 -9.07
CA ARG A 145 -15.72 -7.17 -10.00
C ARG A 145 -16.99 -7.15 -9.15
N ARG A 146 -17.65 -5.99 -9.03
CA ARG A 146 -19.04 -5.97 -8.57
C ARG A 146 -19.84 -6.80 -9.57
N SER A 147 -20.49 -7.85 -9.12
CA SER A 147 -21.50 -8.54 -9.93
C SER A 147 -22.49 -7.46 -10.37
N ARG A 148 -22.65 -7.27 -11.68
CA ARG A 148 -23.75 -6.48 -12.21
C ARG A 148 -25.01 -7.14 -11.68
N SER A 149 -25.76 -6.43 -10.84
CA SER A 149 -27.00 -6.94 -10.30
C SER A 149 -27.94 -7.27 -11.46
N SER A 150 -28.59 -8.40 -11.38
CA SER A 150 -29.49 -9.00 -12.37
C SER A 150 -30.80 -8.23 -12.58
N SER A 151 -30.86 -6.92 -12.36
CA SER A 151 -32.07 -6.10 -12.47
C SER A 151 -32.39 -5.60 -13.89
N GLU A 152 -31.48 -5.80 -14.87
CA GLU A 152 -31.76 -5.39 -16.26
C GLU A 152 -32.45 -6.44 -17.15
N ARG A 153 -32.81 -7.63 -16.62
CA ARG A 153 -33.49 -8.67 -17.43
C ARG A 153 -35.02 -8.68 -17.34
N ARG A 154 -35.66 -7.65 -16.77
CA ARG A 154 -37.14 -7.65 -16.56
C ARG A 154 -37.91 -6.58 -17.35
N VAL A 155 -37.33 -5.97 -18.37
CA VAL A 155 -38.07 -4.98 -19.22
C VAL A 155 -38.03 -5.37 -20.69
N ARG A 156 -38.16 -6.66 -21.03
CA ARG A 156 -38.53 -7.09 -22.40
C ARG A 156 -39.33 -8.39 -22.32
N ARG A 157 -40.58 -8.28 -21.92
CA ARG A 157 -41.70 -9.16 -22.33
C ARG A 157 -42.95 -8.34 -22.33
#